data_0b4f30259bab9a2cfbcf992bc47da1a9
#
_entry.id   0b4f30259bab9a2cfbcf992bc47da1a9
#
_cell.length_a   1.000
_cell.length_b   1.000
_cell.length_c   1.000
_cell.angle_alpha   90.00
_cell.angle_beta   90.00
_cell.angle_gamma   90.00
#
_symmetry.space_group_name_H-M   'P 1'
#
loop_
_entity.id
_entity.type
_entity.pdbx_description
1 polymer ?
#
loop_
_entity_poly.entity_id
_entity_poly.type
_entity_poly.pdbx_seq_one_letter_code
_entity_poly.pdbx_strand_id
1 'polypeptide(L)'
;MPLGIGMTAISGTPGYLDPECVSTGRASAESDVYSFGVVLLEVACGRRPMSITSADQDKQKKGGVFRLVEWAWGLYGQGAILEAVDERLNGDYNAAEVERVMVVGLWCAHPDPSARPSIRTAIGALQSNSKVHGACSQLPVLPSKMPVPMYASPPFALADLSSNSSTTTSSDASTSTTSSKASSSLLKHQY
;
A
#
# COMPACT_ATOMS: atom_id res chain seq x y z
N MET A 1 29.97 -26.76 11.62
CA MET A 1 28.75 -26.04 11.97
C MET A 1 28.66 -24.82 11.08
N PRO A 2 27.85 -24.78 10.01
CA PRO A 2 27.64 -23.54 9.28
C PRO A 2 26.78 -22.63 10.14
N LEU A 3 27.31 -21.44 10.44
CA LEU A 3 26.57 -20.36 11.07
C LEU A 3 25.42 -20.01 10.14
N GLY A 4 24.20 -20.27 10.59
CA GLY A 4 23.01 -19.85 9.89
C GLY A 4 23.04 -18.35 9.71
N ILE A 5 23.09 -17.89 8.45
CA ILE A 5 22.86 -16.51 8.09
C ILE A 5 21.41 -16.25 8.49
N GLY A 6 21.25 -15.55 9.62
CA GLY A 6 19.93 -15.14 10.08
C GLY A 6 19.29 -14.34 8.95
N MET A 7 18.20 -14.85 8.39
CA MET A 7 17.31 -14.04 7.56
C MET A 7 16.86 -12.87 8.43
N THR A 8 17.37 -11.69 8.15
CA THR A 8 16.84 -10.45 8.72
C THR A 8 15.41 -10.34 8.20
N ALA A 9 14.45 -10.53 9.12
CA ALA A 9 13.05 -10.35 8.78
C ALA A 9 12.86 -8.89 8.32
N ILE A 10 12.38 -8.70 7.09
CA ILE A 10 12.01 -7.39 6.60
C ILE A 10 10.82 -6.93 7.42
N SER A 11 11.02 -5.83 8.11
CA SER A 11 9.99 -5.16 8.89
C SER A 11 9.66 -3.81 8.24
N GLY A 12 8.39 -3.49 8.11
CA GLY A 12 7.93 -2.21 7.57
C GLY A 12 6.42 -2.15 7.46
N THR A 13 5.91 -0.95 7.26
CA THR A 13 4.46 -0.73 7.11
C THR A 13 4.00 -1.14 5.72
N PRO A 14 2.99 -2.02 5.60
CA PRO A 14 2.42 -2.39 4.31
C PRO A 14 2.01 -1.16 3.49
N GLY A 15 2.30 -1.18 2.19
CA GLY A 15 2.03 -0.08 1.26
C GLY A 15 3.23 0.83 1.02
N TYR A 16 4.19 0.94 1.94
CA TYR A 16 5.44 1.66 1.72
C TYR A 16 6.60 0.73 1.34
N LEU A 17 6.47 -0.55 1.65
CA LEU A 17 7.48 -1.54 1.32
C LEU A 17 7.57 -1.76 -0.19
N ASP A 18 8.79 -1.71 -0.71
CA ASP A 18 9.08 -2.08 -2.08
C ASP A 18 8.70 -3.55 -2.31
N PRO A 19 7.88 -3.85 -3.33
CA PRO A 19 7.51 -5.21 -3.67
C PRO A 19 8.70 -6.14 -3.92
N GLU A 20 9.81 -5.63 -4.48
CA GLU A 20 11.02 -6.41 -4.67
C GLU A 20 11.68 -6.74 -3.32
N CYS A 21 11.75 -5.78 -2.42
CA CYS A 21 12.26 -6.00 -1.07
C CYS A 21 11.47 -7.11 -0.35
N VAL A 22 10.14 -7.12 -0.50
CA VAL A 22 9.28 -8.17 0.05
C VAL A 22 9.58 -9.54 -0.56
N SER A 23 9.79 -9.60 -1.88
CA SER A 23 10.01 -10.86 -2.61
C SER A 23 11.41 -11.43 -2.40
N THR A 24 12.43 -10.58 -2.35
CA THR A 24 13.84 -11.00 -2.26
C THR A 24 14.36 -11.11 -0.85
N GLY A 25 13.67 -10.50 0.12
CA GLY A 25 14.16 -10.42 1.48
C GLY A 25 15.34 -9.46 1.67
N ARG A 26 15.57 -8.53 0.72
CA ARG A 26 16.73 -7.63 0.74
C ARG A 26 16.29 -6.18 0.56
N ALA A 27 16.73 -5.34 1.47
CA ALA A 27 16.61 -3.89 1.34
C ALA A 27 17.76 -3.33 0.47
N SER A 28 17.47 -2.32 -0.33
CA SER A 28 18.42 -1.63 -1.19
C SER A 28 18.16 -0.12 -1.17
N ALA A 29 19.06 0.67 -1.74
CA ALA A 29 18.84 2.11 -1.91
C ALA A 29 17.64 2.39 -2.82
N GLU A 30 17.40 1.53 -3.80
CA GLU A 30 16.26 1.59 -4.69
C GLU A 30 14.95 1.32 -3.95
N SER A 31 14.97 0.47 -2.90
CA SER A 31 13.82 0.23 -2.03
C SER A 31 13.46 1.46 -1.19
N ASP A 32 14.46 2.21 -0.72
CA ASP A 32 14.23 3.47 0.00
C ASP A 32 13.66 4.54 -0.94
N VAL A 33 14.15 4.59 -2.19
CA VAL A 33 13.61 5.48 -3.22
C VAL A 33 12.15 5.14 -3.53
N TYR A 34 11.80 3.85 -3.59
CA TYR A 34 10.40 3.44 -3.75
C TYR A 34 9.52 3.98 -2.62
N SER A 35 9.93 3.75 -1.38
CA SER A 35 9.20 4.24 -0.20
C SER A 35 9.05 5.77 -0.20
N PHE A 36 10.09 6.49 -0.60
CA PHE A 36 10.06 7.94 -0.78
C PHE A 36 9.01 8.35 -1.83
N GLY A 37 8.96 7.66 -2.96
CA GLY A 37 7.94 7.89 -4.00
C GLY A 37 6.52 7.72 -3.48
N VAL A 38 6.28 6.66 -2.69
CA VAL A 38 4.98 6.42 -2.05
C VAL A 38 4.58 7.57 -1.12
N VAL A 39 5.53 8.09 -0.32
CA VAL A 39 5.28 9.24 0.57
C VAL A 39 4.93 10.50 -0.22
N LEU A 40 5.60 10.76 -1.34
CA LEU A 40 5.26 11.90 -2.21
C LEU A 40 3.82 11.81 -2.72
N LEU A 41 3.40 10.63 -3.16
CA LEU A 41 2.02 10.40 -3.61
C LEU A 41 1.02 10.52 -2.47
N GLU A 42 1.33 9.99 -1.28
CA GLU A 42 0.47 10.11 -0.11
C GLU A 42 0.21 11.56 0.27
N VAL A 43 1.27 12.38 0.30
CA VAL A 43 1.17 13.81 0.63
C VAL A 43 0.37 14.56 -0.42
N ALA A 44 0.59 14.29 -1.73
CA ALA A 44 -0.10 14.97 -2.81
C ALA A 44 -1.58 14.58 -2.92
N CYS A 45 -1.89 13.30 -2.68
CA CYS A 45 -3.24 12.77 -2.85
C CYS A 45 -4.06 12.77 -1.54
N GLY A 46 -3.44 12.96 -0.38
CA GLY A 46 -4.10 12.88 0.92
C GLY A 46 -4.68 11.49 1.25
N ARG A 47 -4.20 10.44 0.59
CA ARG A 47 -4.71 9.07 0.70
C ARG A 47 -3.62 8.12 1.19
N ARG A 48 -4.00 7.19 2.07
CA ARG A 48 -3.06 6.15 2.54
C ARG A 48 -2.58 5.26 1.39
N PRO A 49 -1.33 4.78 1.43
CA PRO A 49 -0.74 3.95 0.38
C PRO A 49 -1.51 2.67 0.09
N MET A 50 -2.09 2.10 1.15
CA MET A 50 -2.93 0.91 1.05
C MET A 50 -4.12 1.03 1.99
N SER A 51 -5.31 0.65 1.52
CA SER A 51 -6.50 0.56 2.34
C SER A 51 -7.37 -0.60 1.85
N ILE A 52 -8.07 -1.23 2.80
CA ILE A 52 -9.06 -2.26 2.49
C ILE A 52 -10.37 -1.51 2.24
N THR A 53 -10.88 -1.60 1.03
CA THR A 53 -12.22 -1.11 0.72
C THR A 53 -13.21 -2.18 1.19
N SER A 54 -13.94 -1.87 2.26
CA SER A 54 -15.08 -2.69 2.67
C SER A 54 -16.04 -2.77 1.48
N ALA A 55 -16.60 -3.97 1.24
CA ALA A 55 -17.68 -4.11 0.29
C ALA A 55 -18.84 -3.22 0.77
N ASP A 56 -19.03 -2.07 0.12
CA ASP A 56 -20.21 -1.26 0.34
C ASP A 56 -21.45 -2.12 0.04
N GLN A 57 -22.54 -1.83 0.76
CA GLN A 57 -23.79 -2.61 0.75
C GLN A 57 -24.44 -2.75 -0.65
N ASP A 58 -23.81 -2.27 -1.68
CA ASP A 58 -24.17 -2.54 -3.06
C ASP A 58 -23.61 -3.89 -3.49
N LYS A 59 -24.47 -4.88 -3.57
CA LYS A 59 -24.26 -6.33 -3.68
C LYS A 59 -23.39 -6.82 -4.86
N GLN A 60 -22.60 -5.98 -5.52
CA GLN A 60 -21.80 -6.34 -6.71
C GLN A 60 -20.31 -5.94 -6.67
N LYS A 61 -19.83 -5.19 -5.66
CA LYS A 61 -18.40 -4.91 -5.53
C LYS A 61 -17.78 -5.82 -4.48
N LYS A 62 -17.04 -6.82 -4.92
CA LYS A 62 -16.14 -7.61 -4.05
C LYS A 62 -15.19 -6.63 -3.35
N GLY A 63 -15.11 -6.70 -2.03
CA GLY A 63 -14.13 -5.95 -1.27
C GLY A 63 -12.74 -6.13 -1.88
N GLY A 64 -12.03 -5.05 -2.09
CA GLY A 64 -10.72 -5.04 -2.74
C GLY A 64 -9.68 -4.32 -1.88
N VAL A 65 -8.42 -4.47 -2.25
CA VAL A 65 -7.33 -3.69 -1.67
C VAL A 65 -7.08 -2.51 -2.60
N PHE A 66 -7.28 -1.29 -2.07
CA PHE A 66 -6.87 -0.07 -2.76
C PHE A 66 -5.36 0.10 -2.63
N ARG A 67 -4.69 0.42 -3.74
CA ARG A 67 -3.26 0.70 -3.81
C ARG A 67 -3.03 2.05 -4.46
N LEU A 68 -2.44 2.98 -3.71
CA LEU A 68 -2.26 4.36 -4.13
C LEU A 68 -1.41 4.48 -5.41
N VAL A 69 -0.29 3.77 -5.49
CA VAL A 69 0.62 3.81 -6.65
C VAL A 69 -0.09 3.35 -7.92
N GLU A 70 -0.81 2.22 -7.87
CA GLU A 70 -1.53 1.67 -9.02
C GLU A 70 -2.64 2.63 -9.48
N TRP A 71 -3.37 3.21 -8.54
CA TRP A 71 -4.45 4.15 -8.83
C TRP A 71 -3.92 5.45 -9.45
N ALA A 72 -2.89 6.06 -8.85
CA ALA A 72 -2.27 7.27 -9.38
C ALA A 72 -1.65 7.05 -10.77
N TRP A 73 -1.05 5.86 -10.98
CA TRP A 73 -0.52 5.49 -12.30
C TRP A 73 -1.62 5.37 -13.35
N GLY A 74 -2.76 4.79 -12.97
CA GLY A 74 -3.94 4.72 -13.84
C GLY A 74 -4.43 6.09 -14.30
N LEU A 75 -4.46 7.07 -13.41
CA LEU A 75 -4.83 8.46 -13.74
C LEU A 75 -3.74 9.15 -14.59
N TYR A 76 -2.46 8.93 -14.27
CA TYR A 76 -1.36 9.43 -15.11
C TYR A 76 -1.48 8.94 -16.55
N GLY A 77 -1.72 7.66 -16.74
CA GLY A 77 -1.87 7.04 -18.06
C GLY A 77 -3.06 7.56 -18.86
N GLN A 78 -4.05 8.15 -18.21
CA GLN A 78 -5.21 8.81 -18.81
C GLN A 78 -4.99 10.32 -19.04
N GLY A 79 -3.82 10.86 -18.63
CA GLY A 79 -3.55 12.29 -18.66
C GLY A 79 -4.34 13.10 -17.61
N ALA A 80 -4.84 12.43 -16.58
CA ALA A 80 -5.73 12.98 -15.56
C ALA A 80 -5.12 12.93 -14.14
N ILE A 81 -3.79 12.98 -14.02
CA ILE A 81 -3.10 12.79 -12.73
C ILE A 81 -3.53 13.83 -11.68
N LEU A 82 -3.88 15.05 -12.10
CA LEU A 82 -4.33 16.10 -11.19
C LEU A 82 -5.70 15.80 -10.55
N GLU A 83 -6.48 14.85 -11.07
CA GLU A 83 -7.71 14.38 -10.42
C GLU A 83 -7.42 13.58 -9.14
N ALA A 84 -6.17 13.15 -8.95
CA ALA A 84 -5.74 12.47 -7.73
C ALA A 84 -5.37 13.41 -6.59
N VAL A 85 -5.32 14.72 -6.82
CA VAL A 85 -4.93 15.71 -5.81
C VAL A 85 -5.92 15.72 -4.64
N ASP A 86 -5.40 15.91 -3.44
CA ASP A 86 -6.22 16.00 -2.22
C ASP A 86 -7.29 17.10 -2.33
N GLU A 87 -8.55 16.71 -2.28
CA GLU A 87 -9.70 17.61 -2.35
C GLU A 87 -9.70 18.67 -1.25
N ARG A 88 -9.04 18.39 -0.11
CA ARG A 88 -8.92 19.33 1.02
C ARG A 88 -8.10 20.59 0.68
N LEU A 89 -7.29 20.53 -0.38
CA LEU A 89 -6.57 21.69 -0.87
C LEU A 89 -7.48 22.70 -1.58
N ASN A 90 -8.73 22.33 -1.91
CA ASN A 90 -9.75 23.23 -2.49
C ASN A 90 -9.27 24.05 -3.70
N GLY A 91 -8.31 23.52 -4.48
CA GLY A 91 -7.72 24.22 -5.61
C GLY A 91 -6.64 25.25 -5.23
N ASP A 92 -6.31 25.42 -3.95
CA ASP A 92 -5.25 26.31 -3.48
C ASP A 92 -3.88 25.62 -3.58
N TYR A 93 -3.44 25.40 -4.80
CA TYR A 93 -2.13 24.81 -5.12
C TYR A 93 -1.69 25.19 -6.54
N ASN A 94 -0.37 25.12 -6.77
CA ASN A 94 0.17 25.27 -8.12
C ASN A 94 0.10 23.91 -8.84
N ALA A 95 -0.75 23.81 -9.86
CA ALA A 95 -0.98 22.58 -10.60
C ALA A 95 0.31 21.97 -11.18
N ALA A 96 1.21 22.81 -11.73
CA ALA A 96 2.46 22.32 -12.31
C ALA A 96 3.44 21.79 -11.24
N GLU A 97 3.42 22.32 -10.02
CA GLU A 97 4.24 21.83 -8.91
C GLU A 97 3.70 20.52 -8.36
N VAL A 98 2.38 20.42 -8.17
CA VAL A 98 1.74 19.19 -7.69
C VAL A 98 1.89 18.07 -8.71
N GLU A 99 1.64 18.35 -10.00
CA GLU A 99 1.88 17.39 -11.08
C GLU A 99 3.33 16.87 -11.05
N ARG A 100 4.30 17.77 -10.87
CA ARG A 100 5.72 17.42 -10.73
C ARG A 100 5.97 16.47 -9.56
N VAL A 101 5.42 16.79 -8.38
CA VAL A 101 5.55 15.95 -7.19
C VAL A 101 4.99 14.56 -7.45
N MET A 102 3.82 14.48 -8.10
CA MET A 102 3.16 13.21 -8.39
C MET A 102 3.91 12.38 -9.43
N VAL A 103 4.40 13.02 -10.50
CA VAL A 103 5.19 12.32 -11.54
C VAL A 103 6.52 11.82 -10.96
N VAL A 104 7.21 12.62 -10.14
CA VAL A 104 8.42 12.17 -9.45
C VAL A 104 8.10 11.05 -8.46
N GLY A 105 6.96 11.13 -7.77
CA GLY A 105 6.48 10.07 -6.89
C GLY A 105 6.29 8.75 -7.63
N LEU A 106 5.63 8.77 -8.78
CA LEU A 106 5.45 7.59 -9.64
C LEU A 106 6.78 7.06 -10.19
N TRP A 107 7.70 7.96 -10.57
CA TRP A 107 9.03 7.58 -11.05
C TRP A 107 9.83 6.85 -9.97
N CYS A 108 9.83 7.38 -8.76
CA CYS A 108 10.47 6.73 -7.61
C CYS A 108 9.82 5.39 -7.25
N ALA A 109 8.47 5.31 -7.34
CA ALA A 109 7.71 4.10 -7.07
C ALA A 109 7.58 3.17 -8.29
N HIS A 110 8.48 3.31 -9.28
CA HIS A 110 8.49 2.45 -10.46
C HIS A 110 8.65 0.98 -10.04
N PRO A 111 7.84 0.04 -10.61
CA PRO A 111 7.93 -1.38 -10.28
C PRO A 111 9.30 -2.00 -10.52
N ASP A 112 9.96 -1.60 -11.62
CA ASP A 112 11.33 -2.01 -11.93
C ASP A 112 12.33 -1.10 -11.19
N PRO A 113 13.14 -1.63 -10.26
CA PRO A 113 14.13 -0.86 -9.51
C PRO A 113 15.14 -0.16 -10.40
N SER A 114 15.51 -0.77 -11.53
CA SER A 114 16.51 -0.22 -12.46
C SER A 114 16.01 1.05 -13.18
N ALA A 115 14.69 1.23 -13.26
CA ALA A 115 14.05 2.40 -13.86
C ALA A 115 13.83 3.54 -12.86
N ARG A 116 14.06 3.30 -11.56
CA ARG A 116 13.94 4.33 -10.51
C ARG A 116 15.09 5.33 -10.60
N PRO A 117 14.86 6.60 -10.29
CA PRO A 117 15.93 7.60 -10.23
C PRO A 117 16.80 7.36 -8.99
N SER A 118 18.02 7.89 -8.98
CA SER A 118 18.71 8.09 -7.72
C SER A 118 17.96 9.13 -6.88
N ILE A 119 18.07 9.06 -5.55
CA ILE A 119 17.43 10.07 -4.66
C ILE A 119 17.89 11.49 -5.00
N ARG A 120 19.15 11.67 -5.39
CA ARG A 120 19.68 12.97 -5.82
C ARG A 120 19.00 13.47 -7.10
N THR A 121 18.76 12.58 -8.06
CA THR A 121 18.04 12.89 -9.30
C THR A 121 16.59 13.27 -9.00
N ALA A 122 15.92 12.53 -8.13
CA ALA A 122 14.54 12.82 -7.72
C ALA A 122 14.42 14.20 -7.05
N ILE A 123 15.33 14.52 -6.12
CA ILE A 123 15.39 15.83 -5.46
C ILE A 123 15.63 16.93 -6.50
N GLY A 124 16.56 16.74 -7.43
CA GLY A 124 16.83 17.70 -8.51
C GLY A 124 15.58 17.97 -9.37
N ALA A 125 14.82 16.91 -9.69
CA ALA A 125 13.58 17.03 -10.45
C ALA A 125 12.49 17.79 -9.68
N LEU A 126 12.39 17.61 -8.36
CA LEU A 126 11.46 18.35 -7.50
C LEU A 126 11.82 19.83 -7.39
N GLN A 127 13.12 20.17 -7.30
CA GLN A 127 13.62 21.52 -7.13
C GLN A 127 13.67 22.33 -8.44
N SER A 128 13.50 21.69 -9.58
CA SER A 128 13.61 22.30 -10.91
C SER A 128 12.46 23.27 -11.15
N ASN A 129 12.60 24.48 -10.62
CA ASN A 129 11.72 25.59 -10.97
C ASN A 129 12.08 26.05 -12.38
N SER A 130 11.12 26.11 -13.28
CA SER A 130 11.26 26.44 -14.69
C SER A 130 11.81 27.85 -14.99
N LYS A 131 12.26 28.60 -13.98
CA LYS A 131 12.76 29.98 -14.12
C LYS A 131 14.23 30.20 -13.75
N VAL A 132 14.94 29.22 -13.19
CA VAL A 132 16.32 29.43 -12.77
C VAL A 132 17.19 28.25 -13.23
N HIS A 133 18.07 28.56 -14.16
CA HIS A 133 19.11 27.74 -14.76
C HIS A 133 18.68 26.77 -15.87
N GLY A 134 19.26 27.00 -17.05
CA GLY A 134 19.14 26.27 -18.32
C GLY A 134 19.50 24.77 -18.33
N ALA A 135 19.36 24.07 -17.24
CA ALA A 135 19.26 22.63 -17.17
C ALA A 135 17.80 22.28 -16.92
N CYS A 136 17.06 22.16 -18.02
CA CYS A 136 15.73 21.61 -18.03
C CYS A 136 15.83 20.16 -17.54
N SER A 137 15.68 19.92 -16.23
CA SER A 137 15.38 18.60 -15.73
C SER A 137 13.97 18.26 -16.20
N GLN A 138 13.87 17.77 -17.43
CA GLN A 138 12.61 17.29 -17.96
C GLN A 138 12.12 16.16 -17.07
N LEU A 139 10.88 16.25 -16.65
CA LEU A 139 10.25 15.13 -15.98
C LEU A 139 10.31 13.92 -16.91
N PRO A 140 10.54 12.73 -16.37
CA PRO A 140 10.54 11.53 -17.19
C PRO A 140 9.16 11.30 -17.78
N VAL A 141 9.11 10.84 -19.00
CA VAL A 141 7.88 10.31 -19.60
C VAL A 141 7.74 8.87 -19.13
N LEU A 142 6.82 8.64 -18.21
CA LEU A 142 6.54 7.29 -17.72
C LEU A 142 5.60 6.56 -18.71
N PRO A 143 5.63 5.22 -18.75
CA PRO A 143 4.68 4.47 -19.55
C PRO A 143 3.25 4.72 -19.08
N SER A 144 2.30 4.82 -20.02
CA SER A 144 0.88 5.08 -19.69
C SER A 144 0.22 3.94 -18.90
N LYS A 145 0.77 2.73 -18.96
CA LYS A 145 0.35 1.62 -18.10
C LYS A 145 1.47 1.27 -17.15
N MET A 146 1.12 1.04 -15.88
CA MET A 146 2.08 0.58 -14.89
C MET A 146 2.71 -0.74 -15.37
N PRO A 147 4.04 -0.83 -15.44
CA PRO A 147 4.72 -2.07 -15.80
C PRO A 147 4.41 -3.18 -14.79
N VAL A 148 4.23 -4.40 -15.28
CA VAL A 148 4.09 -5.56 -14.40
C VAL A 148 5.47 -5.95 -13.91
N PRO A 149 5.70 -6.02 -12.59
CA PRO A 149 7.00 -6.44 -12.05
C PRO A 149 7.33 -7.86 -12.51
N MET A 150 8.58 -8.13 -12.88
CA MET A 150 9.02 -9.46 -13.33
C MET A 150 8.89 -10.55 -12.23
N TYR A 151 8.69 -10.15 -10.98
CA TYR A 151 8.47 -11.03 -9.82
C TYR A 151 6.99 -11.12 -9.39
N ALA A 152 6.05 -10.69 -10.23
CA ALA A 152 4.63 -10.72 -9.93
C ALA A 152 4.01 -12.12 -10.02
N SER A 153 4.43 -12.98 -9.11
CA SER A 153 3.50 -13.94 -8.50
C SER A 153 3.04 -13.31 -7.19
N PRO A 154 1.75 -13.25 -6.87
CA PRO A 154 1.25 -12.49 -5.73
C PRO A 154 1.66 -13.17 -4.41
N PRO A 155 2.62 -12.65 -3.62
CA PRO A 155 2.96 -13.27 -2.33
C PRO A 155 2.03 -12.84 -1.19
N PHE A 156 1.02 -12.04 -1.45
CA PHE A 156 0.04 -11.63 -0.45
C PHE A 156 -1.38 -11.60 -1.00
N ALA A 157 -1.93 -12.79 -1.25
CA ALA A 157 -3.35 -12.95 -1.07
C ALA A 157 -3.61 -12.87 0.44
N LEU A 158 -4.19 -11.78 0.92
CA LEU A 158 -4.75 -11.62 2.28
C LEU A 158 -5.89 -12.63 2.56
N ALA A 159 -6.04 -13.67 1.72
CA ALA A 159 -7.02 -14.72 1.86
C ALA A 159 -6.68 -15.76 2.93
N ASP A 160 -5.41 -15.83 3.39
CA ASP A 160 -4.98 -16.89 4.32
C ASP A 160 -5.01 -16.52 5.80
N LEU A 161 -5.46 -15.32 6.18
CA LEU A 161 -5.60 -14.96 7.58
C LEU A 161 -6.98 -15.26 8.17
N SER A 162 -7.89 -15.90 7.42
CA SER A 162 -9.27 -16.14 7.87
C SER A 162 -9.66 -17.61 8.05
N SER A 163 -8.71 -18.54 7.96
CA SER A 163 -9.04 -19.97 8.11
C SER A 163 -8.04 -20.74 8.97
N ASN A 164 -7.93 -20.36 10.24
CA ASN A 164 -7.46 -21.27 11.29
C ASN A 164 -8.30 -21.06 12.55
N SER A 165 -9.56 -21.45 12.49
CA SER A 165 -10.30 -21.90 13.67
C SER A 165 -10.58 -23.38 13.51
N SER A 166 -9.63 -24.16 14.04
CA SER A 166 -9.81 -25.44 14.73
C SER A 166 -11.06 -26.24 14.45
N THR A 167 -10.92 -27.30 13.68
CA THR A 167 -11.69 -28.54 13.84
C THR A 167 -10.83 -29.54 14.60
N THR A 168 -10.99 -29.59 15.89
CA THR A 168 -10.64 -30.76 16.69
C THR A 168 -11.89 -31.63 16.77
N THR A 169 -11.90 -32.69 15.98
CA THR A 169 -12.72 -33.88 16.22
C THR A 169 -12.18 -34.62 17.43
N SER A 170 -12.99 -34.78 18.42
CA SER A 170 -12.84 -35.84 19.41
C SER A 170 -14.16 -36.58 19.58
N SER A 171 -14.05 -37.84 19.26
CA SER A 171 -15.01 -38.90 19.42
C SER A 171 -15.24 -39.25 20.90
N ASP A 172 -16.52 -39.52 21.19
CA ASP A 172 -17.08 -40.51 22.14
C ASP A 172 -16.56 -40.66 23.57
N ALA A 173 -17.44 -40.41 24.52
CA ALA A 173 -17.89 -41.47 25.45
C ALA A 173 -19.05 -40.96 26.34
N SER A 174 -20.08 -41.75 26.35
CA SER A 174 -21.28 -41.74 27.20
C SER A 174 -20.97 -41.77 28.69
N THR A 175 -21.74 -41.07 29.51
CA THR A 175 -22.48 -41.67 30.64
C THR A 175 -23.38 -40.65 31.36
N SER A 176 -24.54 -41.15 31.68
CA SER A 176 -25.71 -40.64 32.42
C SER A 176 -25.44 -40.03 33.79
N THR A 177 -26.26 -39.12 34.24
CA THR A 177 -27.29 -39.20 35.31
C THR A 177 -27.50 -37.85 36.03
N THR A 178 -28.80 -37.54 36.13
CA THR A 178 -29.58 -36.91 37.23
C THR A 178 -29.39 -35.42 37.63
N SER A 179 -30.42 -34.69 37.33
CA SER A 179 -31.33 -33.94 38.23
C SER A 179 -30.75 -33.01 39.30
N SER A 180 -31.11 -31.76 39.24
CA SER A 180 -32.02 -31.09 40.21
C SER A 180 -32.18 -29.58 39.91
N LYS A 181 -33.39 -29.17 40.16
CA LYS A 181 -34.01 -27.84 40.18
C LYS A 181 -33.37 -26.89 41.22
N ALA A 182 -33.41 -25.60 40.94
CA ALA A 182 -33.90 -24.49 41.78
C ALA A 182 -33.56 -23.16 41.08
N SER A 183 -34.45 -22.38 40.63
CA SER A 183 -35.30 -21.32 41.14
C SER A 183 -34.62 -20.13 41.81
N SER A 184 -35.12 -18.95 41.37
CA SER A 184 -35.15 -17.62 42.02
C SER A 184 -34.02 -16.67 41.60
N SER A 185 -34.31 -15.60 41.06
CA SER A 185 -35.20 -14.43 41.14
C SER A 185 -34.40 -13.15 41.42
N LEU A 186 -34.66 -12.15 40.56
CA LEU A 186 -34.73 -10.70 40.88
C LEU A 186 -33.48 -9.99 41.47
N LEU A 187 -33.02 -8.95 40.81
CA LEU A 187 -33.22 -7.58 41.25
C LEU A 187 -32.71 -6.56 40.21
N LYS A 188 -33.57 -5.58 39.95
CA LYS A 188 -33.34 -4.28 39.30
C LYS A 188 -32.41 -3.40 40.17
N HIS A 189 -31.73 -2.48 39.53
CA HIS A 189 -31.60 -1.03 39.79
C HIS A 189 -30.49 -0.53 38.86
N GLN A 190 -30.83 0.35 37.96
CA GLN A 190 -30.79 1.82 37.94
C GLN A 190 -29.60 2.46 38.66
N TYR A 191 -28.72 3.00 37.88
CA TYR A 191 -28.37 4.43 37.75
C TYR A 191 -27.63 4.64 36.44
#